data_83f6fcc718adf49d4cd942f41c09b7b9
#
_entry.id   83f6fcc718adf49d4cd942f41c09b7b9
#
_cell.length_a   1.000
_cell.length_b   1.000
_cell.length_c   1.000
_cell.angle_alpha   90.00
_cell.angle_beta   90.00
_cell.angle_gamma   90.00
#
_symmetry.space_group_name_H-M   'P 1'
#
loop_
_entity.id
_entity.type
_entity.pdbx_description
1 polymer ?
#
loop_
_entity_poly.entity_id
_entity_poly.type
_entity_poly.pdbx_seq_one_letter_code
_entity_poly.pdbx_strand_id
1 'polypeptide(L)'
;MRQSSETEIKLPVPDLAAVRRKIRSLDFIKVVPRHFESNTLYDFRDLRLRTSRCVLRLRRANRQWLLTFKGPPAASLLYKSRVEMETLVADGEQLHAILEELGLKKAFRYDKYRTVFAPRLPARGACGALLVLDETPAGNYLELEGPEAWIDRTAERLGYRREDYITASYAALYRNHCEARGKVPADMLFKTRGD
;
A
#
# COMPACT_ATOMS: atom_id res chain seq x y z
N MET A 1 -18.44 13.05 -5.11
CA MET A 1 -17.61 11.90 -4.69
C MET A 1 -16.73 11.48 -5.85
N ARG A 2 -15.41 11.57 -5.73
CA ARG A 2 -14.52 11.03 -6.77
C ARG A 2 -14.31 9.55 -6.46
N GLN A 3 -14.98 8.70 -7.20
CA GLN A 3 -14.71 7.28 -7.26
C GLN A 3 -13.57 7.10 -8.26
N SER A 4 -12.38 6.73 -7.81
CA SER A 4 -11.26 6.41 -8.68
C SER A 4 -11.05 4.90 -8.73
N SER A 5 -10.83 4.38 -9.92
CA SER A 5 -10.29 3.02 -10.07
C SER A 5 -8.77 3.13 -10.01
N GLU A 6 -8.16 2.49 -9.05
CA GLU A 6 -6.70 2.41 -8.92
C GLU A 6 -6.20 1.06 -9.42
N THR A 7 -5.22 1.08 -10.31
CA THR A 7 -4.52 -0.11 -10.79
C THR A 7 -3.10 -0.08 -10.28
N GLU A 8 -2.68 -1.12 -9.55
CA GLU A 8 -1.38 -1.22 -8.89
C GLU A 8 -0.74 -2.60 -9.06
N ILE A 9 0.58 -2.64 -8.98
CA ILE A 9 1.38 -3.82 -8.66
C ILE A 9 2.39 -3.49 -7.56
N LYS A 10 2.90 -4.52 -6.88
CA LYS A 10 4.08 -4.42 -6.01
C LYS A 10 5.24 -5.20 -6.62
N LEU A 11 6.47 -4.71 -6.36
CA LEU A 11 7.71 -5.34 -6.76
C LEU A 11 8.59 -5.51 -5.52
N PRO A 12 9.24 -6.65 -5.29
CA PRO A 12 10.10 -6.83 -4.14
C PRO A 12 11.39 -6.00 -4.28
N VAL A 13 11.86 -5.40 -3.20
CA VAL A 13 13.09 -4.60 -3.16
C VAL A 13 14.10 -5.22 -2.19
N PRO A 14 15.00 -6.09 -2.68
CA PRO A 14 16.02 -6.69 -1.83
C PRO A 14 17.14 -5.70 -1.43
N ASP A 15 17.45 -4.71 -2.28
CA ASP A 15 18.48 -3.70 -2.02
C ASP A 15 17.90 -2.28 -2.20
N LEU A 16 17.65 -1.60 -1.06
CA LEU A 16 17.15 -0.23 -1.04
C LEU A 16 18.12 0.78 -1.69
N ALA A 17 19.42 0.59 -1.56
CA ALA A 17 20.40 1.50 -2.10
C ALA A 17 20.43 1.41 -3.63
N ALA A 18 20.40 0.20 -4.16
CA ALA A 18 20.36 -0.07 -5.60
C ALA A 18 19.08 0.51 -6.23
N VAL A 19 17.91 0.23 -5.64
CA VAL A 19 16.65 0.73 -6.18
C VAL A 19 16.55 2.26 -6.13
N ARG A 20 17.03 2.89 -5.06
CA ARG A 20 17.08 4.36 -4.98
C ARG A 20 17.99 4.99 -6.04
N ARG A 21 19.15 4.35 -6.36
CA ARG A 21 20.01 4.77 -7.48
C ARG A 21 19.27 4.64 -8.80
N LYS A 22 18.58 3.51 -9.01
CA LYS A 22 17.83 3.23 -10.24
C LYS A 22 16.69 4.23 -10.45
N ILE A 23 15.90 4.53 -9.42
CA ILE A 23 14.82 5.52 -9.49
C ILE A 23 15.37 6.89 -9.92
N ARG A 24 16.51 7.32 -9.34
CA ARG A 24 17.15 8.60 -9.74
C ARG A 24 17.59 8.62 -11.19
N SER A 25 18.01 7.48 -11.77
CA SER A 25 18.42 7.40 -13.17
C SER A 25 17.26 7.34 -14.17
N LEU A 26 16.02 7.24 -13.70
CA LEU A 26 14.82 7.05 -14.53
C LEU A 26 13.90 8.28 -14.63
N ASP A 27 14.44 9.48 -14.38
CA ASP A 27 13.68 10.75 -14.46
C ASP A 27 12.42 10.82 -13.58
N PHE A 28 12.46 10.21 -12.41
CA PHE A 28 11.45 10.40 -11.39
C PHE A 28 11.83 11.56 -10.46
N ILE A 29 10.83 12.37 -10.10
CA ILE A 29 10.94 13.40 -9.06
C ILE A 29 10.26 12.91 -7.80
N LYS A 30 10.86 13.20 -6.65
CA LYS A 30 10.24 12.92 -5.35
C LYS A 30 9.18 13.97 -5.08
N VAL A 31 7.91 13.55 -5.04
CA VAL A 31 6.76 14.42 -4.78
C VAL A 31 6.31 14.38 -3.32
N VAL A 32 6.54 13.25 -2.62
CA VAL A 32 6.35 13.17 -1.17
C VAL A 32 7.63 12.59 -0.55
N PRO A 33 8.27 13.29 0.39
CA PRO A 33 9.46 12.78 1.07
C PRO A 33 9.11 11.56 1.95
N ARG A 34 10.16 10.83 2.35
CA ARG A 34 10.02 9.69 3.25
C ARG A 34 9.31 10.11 4.53
N HIS A 35 8.19 9.49 4.81
CA HIS A 35 7.38 9.74 6.00
C HIS A 35 6.86 8.43 6.58
N PHE A 36 6.52 8.46 7.85
CA PHE A 36 5.95 7.33 8.56
C PHE A 36 4.43 7.28 8.37
N GLU A 37 3.91 6.09 8.13
CA GLU A 37 2.48 5.80 8.10
C GLU A 37 2.16 4.68 9.11
N SER A 38 1.19 4.92 9.96
CA SER A 38 0.54 3.89 10.77
C SER A 38 -0.85 3.62 10.21
N ASN A 39 -1.14 2.35 9.96
CA ASN A 39 -2.36 1.93 9.30
C ASN A 39 -3.11 0.92 10.16
N THR A 40 -4.41 1.12 10.34
CA THR A 40 -5.30 0.18 11.01
C THR A 40 -6.36 -0.30 10.03
N LEU A 41 -6.46 -1.60 9.83
CA LEU A 41 -7.54 -2.24 9.08
C LEU A 41 -8.65 -2.64 10.06
N TYR A 42 -9.88 -2.37 9.66
CA TYR A 42 -11.07 -2.73 10.41
C TYR A 42 -11.86 -3.81 9.71
N ASP A 43 -12.48 -4.67 10.49
CA ASP A 43 -13.46 -5.64 10.01
C ASP A 43 -14.50 -5.91 11.11
N PHE A 44 -15.59 -6.50 10.73
CA PHE A 44 -16.57 -7.03 11.67
C PHE A 44 -16.08 -8.36 12.26
N ARG A 45 -16.70 -8.81 13.36
CA ARG A 45 -16.35 -10.09 13.99
C ARG A 45 -16.50 -11.31 13.05
N ASP A 46 -17.44 -11.23 12.12
CA ASP A 46 -17.69 -12.26 11.09
C ASP A 46 -16.76 -12.14 9.87
N LEU A 47 -15.81 -11.20 9.88
CA LEU A 47 -14.83 -10.97 8.83
C LEU A 47 -15.45 -10.67 7.45
N ARG A 48 -16.65 -10.06 7.41
CA ARG A 48 -17.40 -9.84 6.17
C ARG A 48 -16.69 -8.97 5.16
N LEU A 49 -15.90 -7.97 5.59
CA LEU A 49 -15.10 -7.16 4.67
C LEU A 49 -14.01 -7.99 4.02
N ARG A 50 -13.27 -8.76 4.80
CA ARG A 50 -12.24 -9.67 4.31
C ARG A 50 -12.82 -10.73 3.38
N THR A 51 -13.92 -11.34 3.75
CA THR A 51 -14.62 -12.37 2.94
C THR A 51 -15.08 -11.78 1.60
N SER A 52 -15.58 -10.54 1.61
CA SER A 52 -15.96 -9.80 0.40
C SER A 52 -14.76 -9.18 -0.32
N ARG A 53 -13.52 -9.44 0.11
CA ARG A 53 -12.27 -8.87 -0.44
C ARG A 53 -12.23 -7.33 -0.40
N CYS A 54 -13.03 -6.72 0.48
CA CYS A 54 -13.04 -5.30 0.76
C CYS A 54 -12.03 -4.95 1.88
N VAL A 55 -11.64 -3.68 1.94
CA VAL A 55 -10.76 -3.16 3.00
C VAL A 55 -11.32 -1.85 3.50
N LEU A 56 -11.44 -1.71 4.82
CA LEU A 56 -11.64 -0.42 5.49
C LEU A 56 -10.37 -0.11 6.29
N ARG A 57 -9.73 1.01 5.97
CA ARG A 57 -8.45 1.42 6.54
C ARG A 57 -8.53 2.83 7.11
N LEU A 58 -8.09 3.01 8.33
CA LEU A 58 -7.79 4.31 8.90
C LEU A 58 -6.26 4.46 8.96
N ARG A 59 -5.73 5.46 8.26
CA ARG A 59 -4.29 5.77 8.18
C ARG A 59 -4.00 7.06 8.92
N ARG A 60 -2.91 7.05 9.69
CA ARG A 60 -2.30 8.25 10.22
C ARG A 60 -0.95 8.50 9.54
N ALA A 61 -0.80 9.66 8.91
CA ALA A 61 0.43 10.09 8.26
C ALA A 61 0.58 11.61 8.41
N ASN A 62 1.78 12.11 8.74
CA ASN A 62 2.06 13.55 8.82
C ASN A 62 1.02 14.37 9.63
N ARG A 63 0.52 13.82 10.75
CA ARG A 63 -0.55 14.38 11.60
C ARG A 63 -1.94 14.44 10.96
N GLN A 64 -2.11 13.86 9.80
CA GLN A 64 -3.40 13.76 9.13
C GLN A 64 -3.96 12.33 9.26
N TRP A 65 -5.28 12.26 9.32
CA TRP A 65 -6.01 11.01 9.27
C TRP A 65 -6.74 10.86 7.95
N LEU A 66 -6.68 9.68 7.39
CA LEU A 66 -7.32 9.34 6.11
C LEU A 66 -8.09 8.03 6.27
N LEU A 67 -9.39 8.09 6.05
CA LEU A 67 -10.25 6.90 5.96
C LEU A 67 -10.33 6.47 4.50
N THR A 68 -10.00 5.21 4.23
CA THR A 68 -10.06 4.61 2.90
C THR A 68 -10.97 3.38 2.93
N PHE A 69 -11.92 3.33 2.02
CA PHE A 69 -12.61 2.08 1.67
C PHE A 69 -12.12 1.61 0.31
N LYS A 70 -11.73 0.34 0.23
CA LYS A 70 -11.34 -0.31 -1.02
C LYS A 70 -12.30 -1.45 -1.30
N GLY A 71 -12.94 -1.40 -2.47
CA GLY A 71 -13.86 -2.45 -2.95
C GLY A 71 -13.12 -3.74 -3.30
N PRO A 72 -13.85 -4.79 -3.71
CA PRO A 72 -13.24 -6.04 -4.18
C PRO A 72 -12.42 -5.76 -5.44
N PRO A 73 -11.25 -6.41 -5.58
CA PRO A 73 -10.44 -6.24 -6.77
C PRO A 73 -11.13 -6.85 -8.00
N ALA A 74 -10.96 -6.23 -9.15
CA ALA A 74 -11.37 -6.78 -10.43
C ALA A 74 -10.66 -8.13 -10.69
N ALA A 75 -11.25 -8.96 -11.54
CA ALA A 75 -10.67 -10.23 -11.93
C ALA A 75 -9.47 -10.01 -12.88
N SER A 76 -8.28 -9.88 -12.31
CA SER A 76 -7.01 -9.84 -13.03
C SER A 76 -5.97 -10.63 -12.25
N LEU A 77 -5.12 -11.37 -12.97
CA LEU A 77 -4.01 -12.12 -12.38
C LEU A 77 -2.73 -11.27 -12.29
N LEU A 78 -2.57 -10.29 -13.17
CA LEU A 78 -1.34 -9.50 -13.28
C LEU A 78 -1.40 -8.18 -12.53
N TYR A 79 -2.58 -7.54 -12.49
CA TYR A 79 -2.74 -6.24 -11.86
C TYR A 79 -3.83 -6.32 -10.80
N LYS A 80 -3.73 -5.47 -9.80
CA LYS A 80 -4.76 -5.28 -8.80
C LYS A 80 -5.45 -3.96 -9.10
N SER A 81 -6.67 -4.05 -9.61
CA SER A 81 -7.51 -2.89 -9.87
C SER A 81 -8.78 -2.95 -9.03
N ARG A 82 -9.14 -1.84 -8.40
CA ARG A 82 -10.37 -1.74 -7.58
C ARG A 82 -10.80 -0.30 -7.37
N VAL A 83 -12.06 -0.16 -7.03
CA VAL A 83 -12.63 1.11 -6.60
C VAL A 83 -12.06 1.50 -5.24
N GLU A 84 -11.64 2.75 -5.12
CA GLU A 84 -11.20 3.35 -3.87
C GLU A 84 -11.99 4.62 -3.58
N MET A 85 -12.36 4.78 -2.32
CA MET A 85 -12.99 5.99 -1.79
C MET A 85 -12.20 6.45 -0.58
N GLU A 86 -11.74 7.69 -0.60
CA GLU A 86 -10.94 8.26 0.48
C GLU A 86 -11.52 9.57 0.97
N THR A 87 -11.38 9.81 2.26
CA THR A 87 -11.74 11.08 2.87
C THR A 87 -10.80 11.42 4.03
N LEU A 88 -10.44 12.70 4.15
CA LEU A 88 -9.74 13.20 5.31
C LEU A 88 -10.66 13.18 6.53
N VAL A 89 -10.10 12.86 7.67
CA VAL A 89 -10.77 12.79 8.96
C VAL A 89 -10.10 13.79 9.90
N ALA A 90 -10.89 14.66 10.50
CA ALA A 90 -10.37 15.68 11.42
C ALA A 90 -9.82 15.04 12.71
N ASP A 91 -10.55 14.07 13.25
CA ASP A 91 -10.18 13.34 14.47
C ASP A 91 -10.30 11.83 14.23
N GLY A 92 -9.15 11.19 14.04
CA GLY A 92 -9.09 9.74 13.80
C GLY A 92 -9.31 8.90 15.04
N GLU A 93 -9.03 9.41 16.24
CA GLU A 93 -9.29 8.70 17.49
C GLU A 93 -10.80 8.65 17.75
N GLN A 94 -11.49 9.77 17.53
CA GLN A 94 -12.95 9.81 17.63
C GLN A 94 -13.60 8.90 16.58
N LEU A 95 -13.09 8.90 15.34
CA LEU A 95 -13.59 7.98 14.30
C LEU A 95 -13.35 6.52 14.69
N HIS A 96 -12.19 6.21 15.29
CA HIS A 96 -11.91 4.87 15.78
C HIS A 96 -12.97 4.41 16.79
N ALA A 97 -13.31 5.24 17.79
CA ALA A 97 -14.36 4.93 18.75
C ALA A 97 -15.72 4.71 18.08
N ILE A 98 -16.09 5.56 17.12
CA ILE A 98 -17.34 5.40 16.35
C ILE A 98 -17.35 4.05 15.60
N LEU A 99 -16.25 3.68 14.94
CA LEU A 99 -16.17 2.40 14.22
C LEU A 99 -16.33 1.21 15.17
N GLU A 100 -15.77 1.28 16.39
CA GLU A 100 -15.93 0.23 17.41
C GLU A 100 -17.36 0.11 17.90
N GLU A 101 -18.05 1.24 18.14
CA GLU A 101 -19.48 1.26 18.51
C GLU A 101 -20.36 0.71 17.39
N LEU A 102 -19.99 0.92 16.12
CA LEU A 102 -20.66 0.32 14.97
C LEU A 102 -20.38 -1.20 14.79
N GLY A 103 -19.61 -1.79 15.71
CA GLY A 103 -19.30 -3.21 15.72
C GLY A 103 -18.08 -3.64 14.93
N LEU A 104 -17.34 -2.71 14.34
CA LEU A 104 -16.04 -3.02 13.72
C LEU A 104 -14.97 -3.21 14.80
N LYS A 105 -13.96 -4.02 14.48
CA LYS A 105 -12.79 -4.25 15.34
C LYS A 105 -11.52 -4.04 14.54
N LYS A 106 -10.43 -3.67 15.22
CA LYS A 106 -9.08 -3.65 14.64
C LYS A 106 -8.71 -5.07 14.24
N ALA A 107 -8.65 -5.33 12.93
CA ALA A 107 -8.34 -6.64 12.38
C ALA A 107 -6.84 -6.82 12.14
N PHE A 108 -6.13 -5.73 11.84
CA PHE A 108 -4.69 -5.76 11.58
C PHE A 108 -4.12 -4.33 11.61
N ARG A 109 -2.97 -4.15 12.26
CA ARG A 109 -2.23 -2.89 12.20
C ARG A 109 -0.89 -3.11 11.51
N TYR A 110 -0.47 -2.11 10.74
CA TYR A 110 0.85 -2.14 10.11
C TYR A 110 1.45 -0.76 9.93
N ASP A 111 2.75 -0.71 10.10
CA ASP A 111 3.56 0.46 9.89
C ASP A 111 4.35 0.35 8.61
N LYS A 112 4.64 1.48 8.00
CA LYS A 112 5.61 1.59 6.91
C LYS A 112 6.20 3.00 6.85
N TYR A 113 7.38 3.11 6.26
CA TYR A 113 7.87 4.37 5.73
C TYR A 113 7.60 4.42 4.24
N ARG A 114 6.99 5.51 3.78
CA ARG A 114 6.61 5.69 2.38
C ARG A 114 7.36 6.88 1.77
N THR A 115 7.84 6.71 0.54
CA THR A 115 8.36 7.79 -0.32
C THR A 115 7.62 7.73 -1.63
N VAL A 116 7.09 8.85 -2.12
CA VAL A 116 6.33 8.88 -3.38
C VAL A 116 7.11 9.66 -4.44
N PHE A 117 7.14 9.10 -5.63
CA PHE A 117 7.77 9.67 -6.81
C PHE A 117 6.75 9.76 -7.95
N ALA A 118 6.87 10.79 -8.76
CA ALA A 118 6.12 10.94 -10.01
C ALA A 118 7.10 11.04 -11.20
N PRO A 119 6.70 10.66 -12.40
CA PRO A 119 7.49 10.96 -13.60
C PRO A 119 7.71 12.47 -13.72
N ARG A 120 8.92 12.91 -14.05
CA ARG A 120 9.23 14.34 -14.26
C ARG A 120 8.37 14.94 -15.36
N LEU A 121 8.17 14.20 -16.44
CA LEU A 121 7.25 14.53 -17.51
C LEU A 121 6.17 13.45 -17.58
N PRO A 122 4.89 13.83 -17.46
CA PRO A 122 3.81 12.86 -17.60
C PRO A 122 3.87 12.26 -19.02
N ALA A 123 4.15 10.97 -19.11
CA ALA A 123 4.06 10.29 -20.41
C ALA A 123 2.58 10.34 -20.89
N ARG A 124 2.40 10.41 -22.21
CA ARG A 124 1.07 10.41 -22.83
C ARG A 124 0.25 9.22 -22.30
N GLY A 125 -0.90 9.47 -21.70
CA GLY A 125 -1.75 8.44 -21.08
C GLY A 125 -1.32 7.94 -19.69
N ALA A 126 -0.34 8.57 -19.03
CA ALA A 126 0.12 8.23 -17.68
C ALA A 126 -0.18 9.36 -16.66
N CYS A 127 -1.26 10.09 -16.88
CA CYS A 127 -1.70 11.11 -15.92
C CYS A 127 -2.02 10.45 -14.58
N GLY A 128 -1.41 10.97 -13.49
CA GLY A 128 -1.59 10.43 -12.13
C GLY A 128 -0.77 9.18 -11.80
N ALA A 129 0.12 8.72 -12.71
CA ALA A 129 0.98 7.57 -12.42
C ALA A 129 2.01 7.88 -11.33
N LEU A 130 2.17 6.95 -10.39
CA LEU A 130 3.06 7.09 -9.24
C LEU A 130 3.96 5.86 -9.09
N LEU A 131 5.18 6.10 -8.65
CA LEU A 131 6.10 5.10 -8.14
C LEU A 131 6.25 5.34 -6.65
N VAL A 132 5.93 4.34 -5.86
CA VAL A 132 5.96 4.43 -4.39
C VAL A 132 7.00 3.46 -3.86
N LEU A 133 7.87 3.92 -2.97
CA LEU A 133 8.80 3.07 -2.23
C LEU A 133 8.31 2.92 -0.80
N ASP A 134 7.94 1.71 -0.44
CA ASP A 134 7.49 1.33 0.90
C ASP A 134 8.55 0.46 1.61
N GLU A 135 8.94 0.92 2.80
CA GLU A 135 9.81 0.19 3.72
C GLU A 135 8.94 -0.35 4.86
N THR A 136 8.85 -1.65 5.03
CA THR A 136 8.01 -2.31 6.03
C THR A 136 8.81 -3.26 6.93
N PRO A 137 8.31 -3.65 8.10
CA PRO A 137 8.95 -4.68 8.93
C PRO A 137 9.12 -6.05 8.26
N ALA A 138 8.33 -6.34 7.22
CA ALA A 138 8.37 -7.60 6.48
C ALA A 138 9.21 -7.56 5.20
N GLY A 139 9.76 -6.40 4.85
CA GLY A 139 10.55 -6.18 3.64
C GLY A 139 10.20 -4.87 2.95
N ASN A 140 10.92 -4.59 1.87
CA ASN A 140 10.73 -3.35 1.12
C ASN A 140 10.10 -3.66 -0.23
N TYR A 141 9.27 -2.74 -0.71
CA TYR A 141 8.51 -2.92 -1.94
C TYR A 141 8.47 -1.61 -2.73
N LEU A 142 8.45 -1.72 -4.06
CA LEU A 142 7.95 -0.66 -4.91
C LEU A 142 6.48 -0.96 -5.20
N GLU A 143 5.63 0.08 -5.17
CA GLU A 143 4.29 0.03 -5.78
C GLU A 143 4.34 0.89 -7.04
N LEU A 144 3.83 0.37 -8.15
CA LEU A 144 3.58 1.11 -9.37
C LEU A 144 2.07 1.27 -9.51
N GLU A 145 1.61 2.51 -9.48
CA GLU A 145 0.20 2.88 -9.55
C GLU A 145 -0.03 3.65 -10.85
N GLY A 146 -0.97 3.20 -11.70
CA GLY A 146 -1.27 3.85 -12.96
C GLY A 146 -1.79 2.93 -14.06
N PRO A 147 -1.81 3.39 -15.32
CA PRO A 147 -2.22 2.56 -16.45
C PRO A 147 -1.28 1.36 -16.66
N GLU A 148 -1.84 0.18 -16.98
CA GLU A 148 -1.10 -1.08 -17.14
C GLU A 148 0.12 -0.95 -18.06
N ALA A 149 -0.03 -0.32 -19.20
CA ALA A 149 1.09 -0.11 -20.14
C ALA A 149 2.21 0.78 -19.57
N TRP A 150 1.91 1.69 -18.64
CA TRP A 150 2.92 2.47 -17.93
C TRP A 150 3.59 1.63 -16.85
N ILE A 151 2.81 0.82 -16.12
CA ILE A 151 3.30 -0.11 -15.10
C ILE A 151 4.33 -1.05 -15.74
N ASP A 152 3.98 -1.73 -16.84
CA ASP A 152 4.86 -2.68 -17.51
C ASP A 152 6.18 -2.03 -17.96
N ARG A 153 6.10 -0.91 -18.69
CA ARG A 153 7.31 -0.20 -19.14
C ARG A 153 8.18 0.28 -17.98
N THR A 154 7.55 0.71 -16.86
CA THR A 154 8.28 1.19 -15.71
C THR A 154 8.95 0.04 -14.95
N ALA A 155 8.25 -1.08 -14.76
CA ALA A 155 8.80 -2.28 -14.16
C ALA A 155 10.00 -2.81 -14.96
N GLU A 156 9.90 -2.92 -16.28
CA GLU A 156 10.99 -3.33 -17.16
C GLU A 156 12.21 -2.39 -17.05
N ARG A 157 12.00 -1.08 -17.10
CA ARG A 157 13.08 -0.08 -16.90
C ARG A 157 13.73 -0.17 -15.52
N LEU A 158 13.01 -0.62 -14.50
CA LEU A 158 13.54 -0.90 -13.16
C LEU A 158 14.30 -2.22 -13.10
N GLY A 159 14.18 -3.08 -14.10
CA GLY A 159 14.84 -4.38 -14.20
C GLY A 159 13.98 -5.55 -13.71
N TYR A 160 12.67 -5.37 -13.59
CA TYR A 160 11.73 -6.42 -13.20
C TYR A 160 10.98 -7.00 -14.42
N ARG A 161 10.48 -8.20 -14.26
CA ARG A 161 9.65 -8.92 -15.22
C ARG A 161 8.24 -9.11 -14.64
N ARG A 162 7.30 -9.54 -15.47
CA ARG A 162 5.91 -9.79 -15.04
C ARG A 162 5.79 -10.86 -13.95
N GLU A 163 6.71 -11.81 -13.92
CA GLU A 163 6.80 -12.86 -12.91
C GLU A 163 7.10 -12.31 -11.50
N ASP A 164 7.68 -11.10 -11.44
CA ASP A 164 7.97 -10.41 -10.18
C ASP A 164 6.78 -9.64 -9.62
N TYR A 165 5.66 -9.55 -10.37
CA TYR A 165 4.50 -8.76 -9.98
C TYR A 165 3.75 -9.39 -8.82
N ILE A 166 3.52 -8.61 -7.80
CA ILE A 166 2.83 -9.00 -6.57
C ILE A 166 1.53 -8.20 -6.47
N THR A 167 0.39 -8.89 -6.48
CA THR A 167 -0.94 -8.29 -6.25
C THR A 167 -1.42 -8.44 -4.81
N ALA A 168 -0.66 -9.16 -3.98
CA ALA A 168 -0.99 -9.42 -2.58
C ALA A 168 -0.99 -8.12 -1.73
N SER A 169 -1.85 -8.09 -0.72
CA SER A 169 -1.86 -7.01 0.28
C SER A 169 -0.71 -7.15 1.26
N TYR A 170 -0.33 -6.06 1.98
CA TYR A 170 0.67 -6.12 3.04
C TYR A 170 0.31 -7.10 4.15
N ALA A 171 -0.98 -7.24 4.48
CA ALA A 171 -1.44 -8.23 5.44
C ALA A 171 -1.17 -9.67 4.98
N ALA A 172 -1.36 -9.96 3.67
CA ALA A 172 -1.05 -11.26 3.10
C ALA A 172 0.46 -11.51 3.02
N LEU A 173 1.23 -10.52 2.57
CA LEU A 173 2.70 -10.60 2.52
C LEU A 173 3.31 -10.84 3.90
N TYR A 174 2.80 -10.14 4.91
CA TYR A 174 3.29 -10.33 6.29
C TYR A 174 2.93 -11.70 6.85
N ARG A 175 1.73 -12.21 6.55
CA ARG A 175 1.33 -13.56 6.94
C ARG A 175 2.29 -14.60 6.36
N ASN A 176 2.53 -14.55 5.05
CA ASN A 176 3.48 -15.45 4.38
C ASN A 176 4.90 -15.33 4.98
N HIS A 177 5.32 -14.11 5.31
CA HIS A 177 6.61 -13.84 5.96
C HIS A 177 6.69 -14.49 7.35
N CYS A 178 5.61 -14.46 8.13
CA CYS A 178 5.54 -15.11 9.45
C CYS A 178 5.51 -16.62 9.31
N GLU A 179 4.67 -17.16 8.43
CA GLU A 179 4.53 -18.60 8.17
C GLU A 179 5.86 -19.23 7.75
N ALA A 180 6.59 -18.58 6.83
CA ALA A 180 7.91 -19.04 6.40
C ALA A 180 8.95 -19.06 7.53
N ARG A 181 8.68 -18.45 8.69
CA ARG A 181 9.54 -18.41 9.89
C ARG A 181 8.95 -19.16 11.08
N GLY A 182 7.86 -19.89 10.89
CA GLY A 182 7.15 -20.60 11.96
C GLY A 182 6.57 -19.67 13.03
N LYS A 183 6.24 -18.41 12.67
CA LYS A 183 5.69 -17.42 13.59
C LYS A 183 4.19 -17.21 13.37
N VAL A 184 3.47 -17.00 14.45
CA VAL A 184 2.06 -16.60 14.38
C VAL A 184 1.98 -15.15 13.91
N PRO A 185 1.22 -14.82 12.84
CA PRO A 185 1.04 -13.46 12.40
C PRO A 185 0.33 -12.61 13.46
N ALA A 186 0.94 -11.47 13.78
CA ALA A 186 0.38 -10.43 14.64
C ALA A 186 0.29 -9.11 13.85
N ASP A 187 0.32 -7.96 14.53
CA ASP A 187 0.48 -6.66 13.89
C ASP A 187 1.90 -6.52 13.30
N MET A 188 2.01 -5.89 12.13
CA MET A 188 3.28 -5.65 11.45
C MET A 188 3.81 -4.27 11.81
N LEU A 189 4.40 -4.14 12.98
CA LEU A 189 4.90 -2.87 13.51
C LEU A 189 6.43 -2.84 13.53
N PHE A 190 7.03 -1.67 13.35
CA PHE A 190 8.45 -1.51 13.62
C PHE A 190 8.70 -1.69 15.11
N LYS A 191 9.77 -2.39 15.46
CA LYS A 191 10.21 -2.50 16.86
C LYS A 191 10.59 -1.11 17.36
N THR A 192 10.02 -0.70 18.49
CA THR A 192 10.51 0.44 19.24
C THR A 192 11.91 0.11 19.79
N ARG A 193 12.84 1.09 19.74
CA ARG A 193 14.15 0.91 20.40
C ARG A 193 13.90 0.77 21.90
N GLY A 194 13.79 -0.47 22.38
CA GLY A 194 13.52 -0.74 23.80
C GLY A 194 12.87 -2.11 24.08
N ASP A 195 12.47 -2.85 23.04
CA ASP A 195 11.95 -4.24 23.14
C ASP A 195 12.99 -5.24 22.64
#